data_802c7eb30057e56cd452d6769582c730
#
_entry.id   802c7eb30057e56cd452d6769582c730
#
_cell.length_a   1.000
_cell.length_b   1.000
_cell.length_c   1.000
_cell.angle_alpha   90.00
_cell.angle_beta   90.00
_cell.angle_gamma   90.00
#
_symmetry.space_group_name_H-M   'P 1'
#
loop_
_entity.id
_entity.type
_entity.pdbx_description
1 polymer ?
#
loop_
_entity_poly.entity_id
_entity_poly.type
_entity_poly.pdbx_seq_one_letter_code
_entity_poly.pdbx_strand_id
1 'polypeptide(L)' 'SMLTQATVSHAHKLGLQVHELTINDESTMHNLIDMGVDGIMTDDCALLKSVLVERNMWA' A
#
# COMPACT_ATOMS: atom_id res chain seq x y z
N SER A 1 10.24 0.59 -5.84
CA SER A 1 10.52 0.72 -4.42
C SER A 1 11.17 -0.55 -3.87
N MET A 2 12.09 -0.39 -2.94
CA MET A 2 12.77 -1.49 -2.25
C MET A 2 12.16 -1.75 -0.87
N LEU A 3 10.88 -1.48 -0.73
CA LEU A 3 10.19 -1.60 0.54
C LEU A 3 10.06 -3.07 0.97
N THR A 4 10.28 -3.33 2.26
CA THR A 4 10.12 -4.65 2.85
C THR A 4 9.20 -4.57 4.06
N GLN A 5 8.68 -5.72 4.48
CA GLN A 5 7.87 -5.82 5.70
C GLN A 5 8.64 -5.25 6.91
N ALA A 6 9.92 -5.56 6.99
CA ALA A 6 10.77 -5.10 8.11
C ALA A 6 10.88 -3.58 8.16
N THR A 7 11.04 -2.92 7.00
CA THR A 7 11.11 -1.45 6.94
C THR A 7 9.80 -0.81 7.35
N VAL A 8 8.66 -1.35 6.90
CA VAL A 8 7.34 -0.85 7.28
C VAL A 8 7.12 -0.99 8.79
N SER A 9 7.42 -2.17 9.33
CA SER A 9 7.28 -2.43 10.76
C SER A 9 8.15 -1.49 11.59
N HIS A 10 9.39 -1.26 11.16
CA HIS A 10 10.32 -0.36 11.84
C HIS A 10 9.78 1.08 11.84
N ALA A 11 9.31 1.55 10.70
CA ALA A 11 8.72 2.90 10.59
C ALA A 11 7.52 3.04 11.55
N HIS A 12 6.65 2.05 11.60
CA HIS A 12 5.48 2.08 12.49
C HIS A 12 5.87 2.11 13.96
N LYS A 13 6.92 1.40 14.36
CA LYS A 13 7.44 1.46 15.73
C LYS A 13 7.91 2.86 16.10
N LEU A 14 8.39 3.62 15.11
CA LEU A 14 8.82 5.01 15.31
C LEU A 14 7.67 6.02 15.24
N GLY A 15 6.43 5.54 15.05
CA GLY A 15 5.25 6.40 14.90
C GLY A 15 5.15 7.06 13.54
N LEU A 16 5.85 6.56 12.53
CA LEU A 16 5.86 7.12 11.18
C LEU A 16 4.88 6.39 10.27
N GLN A 17 4.29 7.13 9.32
CA GLN A 17 3.50 6.53 8.26
C GLN A 17 4.38 6.20 7.06
N VAL A 18 3.98 5.17 6.31
CA VAL A 18 4.67 4.75 5.09
C VAL A 18 3.73 4.92 3.90
N HIS A 19 4.10 5.78 2.96
CA HIS A 19 3.34 6.05 1.74
C HIS A 19 4.22 5.70 0.54
N GLU A 20 3.68 4.93 -0.39
CA GLU A 20 4.37 4.54 -1.62
C GLU A 20 3.81 5.23 -2.84
N LEU A 21 4.69 5.68 -3.72
CA LEU A 21 4.33 6.28 -5.01
C LEU A 21 5.34 5.82 -6.07
N THR A 22 5.03 5.72 -7.32
CA THR A 22 3.69 5.72 -7.91
C THR A 22 3.40 4.31 -8.35
N ILE A 23 2.31 3.71 -7.87
CA ILE A 23 2.04 2.29 -8.03
C ILE A 23 0.83 2.10 -8.93
N ASN A 24 1.04 1.45 -10.10
CA ASN A 24 0.00 1.28 -11.11
C ASN A 24 -0.27 -0.19 -11.44
N ASP A 25 0.17 -1.10 -10.61
CA ASP A 25 0.18 -2.53 -10.84
C ASP A 25 -0.56 -3.25 -9.71
N GLU A 26 -1.51 -4.10 -10.07
CA GLU A 26 -2.41 -4.74 -9.11
C GLU A 26 -1.67 -5.61 -8.09
N SER A 27 -0.73 -6.45 -8.56
CA SER A 27 -0.02 -7.34 -7.65
C SER A 27 0.84 -6.58 -6.65
N THR A 28 1.45 -5.48 -7.08
CA THR A 28 2.23 -4.63 -6.18
C THR A 28 1.33 -3.95 -5.15
N MET A 29 0.13 -3.52 -5.54
CA MET A 29 -0.85 -2.96 -4.62
C MET A 29 -1.19 -3.96 -3.51
N HIS A 30 -1.49 -5.21 -3.87
CA HIS A 30 -1.77 -6.25 -2.89
C HIS A 30 -0.58 -6.48 -1.95
N ASN A 31 0.63 -6.56 -2.49
CA ASN A 31 1.84 -6.76 -1.68
C ASN A 31 2.06 -5.62 -0.68
N LEU A 32 1.89 -4.38 -1.12
CA LEU A 32 2.06 -3.22 -0.25
C LEU A 32 1.01 -3.18 0.86
N ILE A 33 -0.24 -3.51 0.54
CA ILE A 33 -1.30 -3.61 1.55
C ILE A 33 -0.97 -4.69 2.57
N ASP A 34 -0.47 -5.85 2.12
CA ASP A 34 -0.06 -6.93 3.01
C ASP A 34 1.09 -6.52 3.93
N MET A 35 1.98 -5.65 3.46
CA MET A 35 3.05 -5.10 4.29
C MET A 35 2.56 -4.10 5.33
N GLY A 36 1.35 -3.58 5.17
CA GLY A 36 0.76 -2.63 6.10
C GLY A 36 1.09 -1.17 5.81
N VAL A 37 1.41 -0.82 4.55
CA VAL A 37 1.63 0.59 4.20
C VAL A 37 0.38 1.43 4.49
N ASP A 38 0.57 2.69 4.81
CA ASP A 38 -0.52 3.59 5.22
C ASP A 38 -1.17 4.27 4.02
N GLY A 39 -0.48 4.39 2.90
CA GLY A 39 -1.02 4.99 1.70
C GLY A 39 -0.30 4.56 0.45
N ILE A 40 -1.05 4.53 -0.65
CA ILE A 40 -0.55 4.24 -2.00
C ILE A 40 -0.98 5.37 -2.92
N MET A 41 -0.04 5.94 -3.65
CA MET A 41 -0.34 6.92 -4.70
C MET A 41 -0.30 6.21 -6.05
N THR A 42 -1.34 6.42 -6.85
CA THR A 42 -1.49 5.77 -8.15
C THR A 42 -2.08 6.73 -9.16
N ASP A 43 -1.74 6.51 -10.44
CA ASP A 43 -2.41 7.18 -11.56
C ASP A 43 -3.69 6.44 -11.96
N ASP A 44 -3.87 5.22 -11.48
CA ASP A 44 -5.04 4.39 -11.79
C ASP A 44 -5.91 4.21 -10.54
N CYS A 45 -6.69 5.23 -10.22
CA CYS A 45 -7.54 5.23 -9.04
C CYS A 45 -8.63 4.15 -9.12
N ALA A 46 -9.13 3.84 -10.31
CA ALA A 46 -10.15 2.80 -10.48
C ALA A 46 -9.58 1.42 -10.12
N LEU A 47 -8.33 1.15 -10.52
CA LEU A 47 -7.66 -0.09 -10.16
C LEU A 47 -7.45 -0.20 -8.64
N LEU A 48 -6.96 0.86 -8.01
CA LEU A 48 -6.76 0.85 -6.56
C LEU A 48 -8.08 0.64 -5.82
N LYS A 49 -9.14 1.31 -6.26
CA LYS A 49 -10.48 1.11 -5.68
C LYS A 49 -10.90 -0.35 -5.80
N SER A 50 -10.72 -0.97 -6.97
CA SER A 50 -11.11 -2.38 -7.18
C SER A 50 -10.35 -3.32 -6.25
N VAL A 51 -9.06 -3.07 -6.03
CA VAL A 51 -8.24 -3.84 -5.08
C VAL A 51 -8.79 -3.69 -3.66
N LEU A 52 -9.09 -2.47 -3.24
CA LEU A 52 -9.60 -2.21 -1.89
C LEU A 52 -10.99 -2.80 -1.69
N VAL A 53 -11.85 -2.74 -2.70
CA VAL A 53 -13.18 -3.38 -2.66
C VAL A 53 -13.02 -4.89 -2.50
N GLU A 54 -12.17 -5.51 -3.31
CA GLU A 54 -11.90 -6.95 -3.24
C GLU A 54 -11.41 -7.38 -1.85
N ARG A 55 -10.59 -6.54 -1.23
CA ARG A 55 -10.03 -6.79 0.11
C ARG A 55 -10.96 -6.35 1.24
N ASN A 56 -12.13 -5.85 0.91
CA ASN A 56 -13.11 -5.35 1.88
C ASN A 56 -12.56 -4.18 2.72
N MET A 57 -11.80 -3.31 2.08
CA MET A 57 -11.14 -2.16 2.72
C MET A 57 -11.64 -0.81 2.18
N TRP A 58 -12.62 -0.83 1.31
CA TRP A 58 -13.23 0.39 0.77
C TRP A 58 -14.49 0.71 1.58
N ALA A 59 -14.52 1.94 2.11
CA ALA A 59 -15.67 2.41 2.90
C ALA A 59 -16.80 2.95 2.02
#